data_dfcfb29aec1e202768d88a16bb26903c
#
_entry.id   dfcfb29aec1e202768d88a16bb26903c
#
_cell.length_a   1.000
_cell.length_b   1.000
_cell.length_c   1.000
_cell.angle_alpha   90.00
_cell.angle_beta   90.00
_cell.angle_gamma   90.00
#
_symmetry.space_group_name_H-M   'P 1'
#
loop_
_entity.id
_entity.type
_entity.pdbx_description
1 polymer ?
#
loop_
_entity_poly.entity_id
_entity_poly.type
_entity_poly.pdbx_seq_one_letter_code
_entity_poly.pdbx_strand_id
1 'polypeptide(L)'
;RMAEELLLSAVRGEGKEHGGKVVRLVFFTFCEDNREYQLQRSFLEQWVDDHFVSPRPVLSLVAQKPLVGELVMEVHSLPATAGEEVTVEEQMTSSVRYLRVTSGHYREIIAGGLYADDLTLPVREQSEQVFGKAEEILKAEQMSFGDIVRQWNYLERITDIVYGNQCYQDFNDIRSQFYASSE
;
A
#
# COMPACT_ATOMS: atom_id res chain seq x y z
N ARG A 1 -10.61 21.49 0.86
CA ARG A 1 -9.74 22.60 0.40
C ARG A 1 -8.55 22.84 1.33
N MET A 2 -8.76 23.09 2.63
CA MET A 2 -7.67 23.28 3.60
C MET A 2 -6.83 21.99 3.82
N ALA A 3 -7.47 20.83 3.95
CA ALA A 3 -6.76 19.54 4.04
C ALA A 3 -5.98 19.22 2.75
N GLU A 4 -6.55 19.53 1.61
CA GLU A 4 -5.93 19.36 0.30
C GLU A 4 -4.67 20.24 0.13
N GLU A 5 -4.73 21.49 0.55
CA GLU A 5 -3.58 22.41 0.52
C GLU A 5 -2.45 21.93 1.45
N LEU A 6 -2.80 21.38 2.63
CA LEU A 6 -1.84 20.80 3.56
C LEU A 6 -1.17 19.55 2.99
N LEU A 7 -1.95 18.64 2.37
CA LEU A 7 -1.44 17.45 1.71
C LEU A 7 -0.48 17.82 0.57
N LEU A 8 -0.87 18.77 -0.29
CA LEU A 8 -0.03 19.25 -1.38
C LEU A 8 1.24 19.93 -0.88
N SER A 9 1.15 20.70 0.21
CA SER A 9 2.31 21.37 0.82
C SER A 9 3.31 20.34 1.37
N ALA A 10 2.82 19.30 2.05
CA ALA A 10 3.66 18.22 2.59
C ALA A 10 4.37 17.45 1.47
N VAL A 11 3.64 17.02 0.45
CA VAL A 11 4.22 16.31 -0.70
C VAL A 11 5.22 17.15 -1.48
N ARG A 12 4.93 18.45 -1.66
CA ARG A 12 5.85 19.40 -2.33
C ARG A 12 7.08 19.73 -1.48
N GLY A 13 6.92 19.75 -0.16
CA GLY A 13 8.02 19.97 0.79
C GLY A 13 9.04 18.84 0.70
N GLU A 14 8.59 17.62 0.84
CA GLU A 14 9.44 16.43 0.72
C GLU A 14 10.12 16.34 -0.66
N GLY A 15 9.37 16.58 -1.74
CA GLY A 15 9.93 16.58 -3.10
C GLY A 15 10.95 17.67 -3.37
N LYS A 16 10.88 18.84 -2.69
CA LYS A 16 11.82 19.96 -2.87
C LYS A 16 13.07 19.82 -2.01
N GLU A 17 12.95 19.36 -0.79
CA GLU A 17 14.11 19.25 0.12
C GLU A 17 15.10 18.17 -0.33
N HIS A 18 14.63 17.11 -1.00
CA HIS A 18 15.47 15.97 -1.39
C HIS A 18 15.55 15.75 -2.91
N GLY A 19 14.84 16.54 -3.73
CA GLY A 19 14.78 16.36 -5.19
C GLY A 19 14.26 14.98 -5.62
N GLY A 20 13.61 14.27 -4.69
CA GLY A 20 13.24 12.87 -4.83
C GLY A 20 11.88 12.66 -5.46
N LYS A 21 11.65 11.47 -5.99
CA LYS A 21 10.38 11.05 -6.57
C LYS A 21 9.54 10.35 -5.52
N VAL A 22 8.33 10.87 -5.24
CA VAL A 22 7.38 10.22 -4.33
C VAL A 22 6.90 8.91 -4.96
N VAL A 23 7.03 7.81 -4.22
CA VAL A 23 6.68 6.46 -4.71
C VAL A 23 5.58 5.79 -3.89
N ARG A 24 5.38 6.20 -2.64
CA ARG A 24 4.35 5.61 -1.77
C ARG A 24 3.77 6.66 -0.82
N LEU A 25 2.45 6.62 -0.67
CA LEU A 25 1.69 7.40 0.30
C LEU A 25 0.91 6.45 1.20
N VAL A 26 0.99 6.64 2.52
CA VAL A 26 0.18 5.92 3.49
C VAL A 26 -0.60 6.93 4.31
N PHE A 27 -1.91 6.82 4.29
CA PHE A 27 -2.81 7.68 5.05
C PHE A 27 -3.39 6.93 6.23
N PHE A 28 -3.35 7.55 7.39
CA PHE A 28 -4.00 7.08 8.61
C PHE A 28 -5.11 8.07 8.98
N THR A 29 -6.33 7.59 9.11
CA THR A 29 -7.48 8.39 9.48
C THR A 29 -8.52 7.52 10.18
N PHE A 30 -9.46 8.15 10.86
CA PHE A 30 -10.60 7.45 11.41
C PHE A 30 -11.63 7.19 10.30
N CYS A 31 -12.17 5.98 10.27
CA CYS A 31 -13.35 5.62 9.49
C CYS A 31 -14.34 4.93 10.42
N GLU A 32 -15.59 5.36 10.40
CA GLU A 32 -16.64 4.81 11.27
C GLU A 32 -17.03 3.39 10.84
N ASP A 33 -17.08 3.16 9.53
CA ASP A 33 -17.46 1.89 8.93
C ASP A 33 -16.78 1.65 7.55
N ASN A 34 -17.06 0.50 6.96
CA ASN A 34 -16.54 0.12 5.64
C ASN A 34 -17.01 1.06 4.52
N ARG A 35 -18.19 1.66 4.64
CA ARG A 35 -18.72 2.60 3.63
C ARG A 35 -17.89 3.88 3.66
N GLU A 36 -17.65 4.42 4.83
CA GLU A 36 -16.81 5.62 4.98
C GLU A 36 -15.39 5.33 4.52
N TYR A 37 -14.83 4.17 4.88
CA TYR A 37 -13.52 3.74 4.39
C TYR A 37 -13.44 3.76 2.86
N GLN A 38 -14.43 3.17 2.17
CA GLN A 38 -14.46 3.14 0.71
C GLN A 38 -14.58 4.54 0.09
N LEU A 39 -15.39 5.42 0.69
CA LEU A 39 -15.53 6.81 0.23
C LEU A 39 -14.22 7.59 0.38
N GLN A 40 -13.59 7.50 1.53
CA GLN A 40 -12.31 8.17 1.78
C GLN A 40 -11.20 7.62 0.87
N ARG A 41 -11.16 6.31 0.66
CA ARG A 41 -10.21 5.68 -0.26
C ARG A 41 -10.40 6.20 -1.69
N SER A 42 -11.62 6.15 -2.22
CA SER A 42 -11.91 6.62 -3.57
C SER A 42 -11.57 8.11 -3.74
N PHE A 43 -11.80 8.93 -2.71
CA PHE A 43 -11.40 10.33 -2.71
C PHE A 43 -9.87 10.48 -2.81
N LEU A 44 -9.11 9.70 -2.03
CA LEU A 44 -7.64 9.76 -2.02
C LEU A 44 -7.05 9.20 -3.32
N GLU A 45 -7.62 8.15 -3.90
CA GLU A 45 -7.23 7.62 -5.20
C GLU A 45 -7.41 8.68 -6.29
N GLN A 46 -8.58 9.33 -6.33
CA GLN A 46 -8.83 10.44 -7.26
C GLN A 46 -7.88 11.62 -7.02
N TRP A 47 -7.62 11.96 -5.75
CA TRP A 47 -6.68 13.01 -5.41
C TRP A 47 -5.26 12.72 -5.91
N VAL A 48 -4.79 11.46 -5.81
CA VAL A 48 -3.50 11.05 -6.38
C VAL A 48 -3.52 11.19 -7.90
N ASP A 49 -4.60 10.76 -8.56
CA ASP A 49 -4.73 10.85 -10.01
C ASP A 49 -4.72 12.30 -10.52
N ASP A 50 -5.30 13.23 -9.75
CA ASP A 50 -5.40 14.65 -10.12
C ASP A 50 -4.07 15.42 -9.88
N HIS A 51 -3.22 14.95 -8.94
CA HIS A 51 -2.07 15.73 -8.48
C HIS A 51 -0.71 15.12 -8.84
N PHE A 52 -0.67 13.86 -9.28
CA PHE A 52 0.56 13.20 -9.69
C PHE A 52 0.50 12.80 -11.16
N VAL A 53 1.55 13.15 -11.90
CA VAL A 53 1.78 12.64 -13.25
C VAL A 53 2.41 11.25 -13.16
N SER A 54 2.08 10.36 -14.10
CA SER A 54 2.70 9.03 -14.15
C SER A 54 4.25 9.10 -14.21
N PRO A 55 4.94 8.26 -13.45
CA PRO A 55 4.43 7.24 -12.53
C PRO A 55 3.92 7.85 -11.21
N ARG A 56 2.68 7.51 -10.88
CA ARG A 56 2.00 7.97 -9.66
C ARG A 56 2.39 7.11 -8.46
N PRO A 57 2.51 7.67 -7.24
CA PRO A 57 2.78 6.90 -6.04
C PRO A 57 1.71 5.85 -5.79
N VAL A 58 2.09 4.72 -5.20
CA VAL A 58 1.11 3.77 -4.66
C VAL A 58 0.49 4.33 -3.38
N LEU A 59 -0.80 4.05 -3.18
CA LEU A 59 -1.58 4.57 -2.07
C LEU A 59 -1.99 3.44 -1.13
N SER A 60 -1.89 3.67 0.17
CA SER A 60 -2.53 2.85 1.20
C SER A 60 -3.35 3.73 2.14
N LEU A 61 -4.58 3.35 2.42
CA LEU A 61 -5.42 3.95 3.46
C LEU A 61 -5.54 2.97 4.62
N VAL A 62 -5.26 3.44 5.82
CA VAL A 62 -5.38 2.68 7.07
C VAL A 62 -6.45 3.35 7.94
N ALA A 63 -7.53 2.62 8.22
CA ALA A 63 -8.61 3.08 9.07
C ALA A 63 -8.21 2.99 10.54
N GLN A 64 -7.23 3.81 10.93
CA GLN A 64 -6.75 3.93 12.29
C GLN A 64 -6.67 5.40 12.68
N LYS A 65 -7.43 5.78 13.72
CA LYS A 65 -7.39 7.14 14.22
C LYS A 65 -5.98 7.52 14.70
N PRO A 66 -5.37 8.58 14.15
CA PRO A 66 -4.10 9.07 14.63
C PRO A 66 -4.16 9.54 16.09
N LEU A 67 -3.02 9.50 16.79
CA LEU A 67 -2.92 10.05 18.15
C LEU A 67 -3.03 11.57 18.17
N VAL A 68 -2.63 12.23 17.11
CA VAL A 68 -2.68 13.69 16.94
C VAL A 68 -3.27 14.02 15.58
N GLY A 69 -4.20 14.96 15.55
CA GLY A 69 -4.90 15.36 14.33
C GLY A 69 -5.96 14.35 13.87
N GLU A 70 -6.55 14.61 12.72
CA GLU A 70 -7.60 13.78 12.10
C GLU A 70 -7.03 12.91 10.99
N LEU A 71 -5.92 13.34 10.41
CA LEU A 71 -5.23 12.67 9.30
C LEU A 71 -3.71 12.74 9.51
N VAL A 72 -3.04 11.62 9.32
CA VAL A 72 -1.57 11.52 9.22
C VAL A 72 -1.23 10.90 7.88
N MET A 73 -0.20 11.44 7.23
CA MET A 73 0.32 10.93 5.98
C MET A 73 1.81 10.58 6.13
N GLU A 74 2.17 9.37 5.76
CA GLU A 74 3.56 9.01 5.50
C GLU A 74 3.86 9.18 4.01
N VAL A 75 4.96 9.84 3.70
CA VAL A 75 5.45 10.04 2.33
C VAL A 75 6.77 9.30 2.17
N HIS A 76 6.82 8.39 1.22
CA HIS A 76 8.07 7.70 0.85
C HIS A 76 8.53 8.23 -0.50
N SER A 77 9.76 8.73 -0.55
CA SER A 77 10.37 9.22 -1.76
C SER A 77 11.72 8.54 -2.02
N LEU A 78 12.04 8.37 -3.30
CA LEU A 78 13.37 7.96 -3.71
C LEU A 78 14.27 9.21 -3.75
N PRO A 79 15.48 9.16 -3.17
CA PRO A 79 16.40 10.29 -3.25
C PRO A 79 16.83 10.54 -4.68
N ALA A 80 17.06 11.80 -5.03
CA ALA A 80 17.77 12.16 -6.26
C ALA A 80 19.26 11.87 -6.04
N THR A 81 19.73 10.74 -6.53
CA THR A 81 21.14 10.36 -6.44
C THR A 81 21.88 10.91 -7.64
N ALA A 82 22.86 11.78 -7.43
CA ALA A 82 23.68 12.30 -8.51
C ALA A 82 24.53 11.16 -9.11
N GLY A 83 24.28 10.86 -10.38
CA GLY A 83 25.09 9.90 -11.16
C GLY A 83 24.50 8.52 -11.35
N GLU A 84 23.39 8.16 -10.71
CA GLU A 84 22.67 6.92 -10.98
C GLU A 84 21.32 7.23 -11.66
N GLU A 85 21.06 6.57 -12.78
CA GLU A 85 19.78 6.64 -13.45
C GLU A 85 18.77 5.72 -12.73
N VAL A 86 17.83 6.32 -12.02
CA VAL A 86 16.72 5.61 -11.37
C VAL A 86 15.47 5.78 -12.22
N THR A 87 14.98 4.69 -12.77
CA THR A 87 13.70 4.66 -13.49
C THR A 87 12.59 4.15 -12.57
N VAL A 88 11.42 4.78 -12.66
CA VAL A 88 10.22 4.35 -11.97
C VAL A 88 9.11 4.20 -12.99
N GLU A 89 8.51 3.03 -13.06
CA GLU A 89 7.47 2.70 -14.03
C GLU A 89 6.21 2.23 -13.31
N GLU A 90 5.04 2.71 -13.75
CA GLU A 90 3.77 2.13 -13.36
C GLU A 90 3.54 0.81 -14.07
N GLN A 91 3.16 -0.19 -13.31
CA GLN A 91 2.78 -1.51 -13.79
C GLN A 91 1.36 -1.85 -13.29
N MET A 92 0.71 -2.78 -13.96
CA MET A 92 -0.64 -3.21 -13.63
C MET A 92 -0.76 -4.74 -13.78
N THR A 93 -1.30 -5.39 -12.74
CA THR A 93 -1.85 -6.75 -12.89
C THR A 93 -3.31 -6.66 -13.35
N SER A 94 -4.05 -7.77 -13.28
CA SER A 94 -5.50 -7.76 -13.54
C SER A 94 -6.28 -6.83 -12.60
N SER A 95 -5.78 -6.60 -11.39
CA SER A 95 -6.51 -5.94 -10.31
C SER A 95 -5.73 -4.85 -9.55
N VAL A 96 -4.40 -4.79 -9.68
CA VAL A 96 -3.56 -3.94 -8.83
C VAL A 96 -2.53 -3.18 -9.63
N ARG A 97 -2.45 -1.86 -9.37
CA ARG A 97 -1.37 -0.98 -9.82
C ARG A 97 -0.22 -1.03 -8.81
N TYR A 98 1.00 -1.12 -9.32
CA TYR A 98 2.21 -1.10 -8.53
C TYR A 98 3.33 -0.35 -9.26
N LEU A 99 4.44 -0.10 -8.60
CA LEU A 99 5.61 0.53 -9.19
C LEU A 99 6.77 -0.46 -9.29
N ARG A 100 7.44 -0.44 -10.45
CA ARG A 100 8.76 -1.03 -10.65
C ARG A 100 9.80 0.08 -10.61
N VAL A 101 10.77 -0.05 -9.72
CA VAL A 101 11.93 0.83 -9.60
C VAL A 101 13.16 0.08 -10.08
N THR A 102 13.91 0.67 -10.99
CA THR A 102 15.15 0.08 -11.51
C THR A 102 16.30 1.07 -11.36
N SER A 103 17.42 0.62 -10.81
CA SER A 103 18.67 1.38 -10.69
C SER A 103 19.86 0.45 -10.91
N GLY A 104 20.59 0.64 -12.00
CA GLY A 104 21.69 -0.25 -12.37
C GLY A 104 21.25 -1.72 -12.47
N HIS A 105 21.75 -2.56 -11.54
CA HIS A 105 21.41 -3.99 -11.45
C HIS A 105 20.30 -4.28 -10.44
N TYR A 106 19.80 -3.26 -9.80
CA TYR A 106 18.79 -3.37 -8.74
C TYR A 106 17.38 -3.15 -9.30
N ARG A 107 16.46 -4.00 -8.91
CA ARG A 107 15.04 -3.88 -9.21
C ARG A 107 14.24 -4.06 -7.92
N GLU A 108 13.38 -3.11 -7.62
CA GLU A 108 12.46 -3.12 -6.48
C GLU A 108 11.02 -2.98 -6.96
N ILE A 109 10.11 -3.70 -6.32
CA ILE A 109 8.68 -3.59 -6.52
C ILE A 109 8.06 -2.93 -5.30
N ILE A 110 7.30 -1.87 -5.54
CA ILE A 110 6.57 -1.15 -4.50
C ILE A 110 5.08 -1.30 -4.79
N ALA A 111 4.38 -2.02 -3.92
CA ALA A 111 2.94 -2.18 -3.97
C ALA A 111 2.28 -1.57 -2.73
N GLY A 112 1.06 -1.08 -2.87
CA GLY A 112 0.28 -0.53 -1.76
C GLY A 112 -1.22 -0.63 -2.04
N GLY A 113 -2.03 -0.50 -0.99
CA GLY A 113 -3.47 -0.56 -1.12
C GLY A 113 -4.01 -1.93 -1.54
N LEU A 114 -3.34 -3.02 -1.14
CA LEU A 114 -3.86 -4.36 -1.33
C LEU A 114 -4.94 -4.63 -0.28
N TYR A 115 -6.17 -4.75 -0.72
CA TYR A 115 -7.34 -5.05 0.12
C TYR A 115 -8.24 -6.06 -0.58
N ALA A 116 -9.10 -6.72 0.20
CA ALA A 116 -10.09 -7.64 -0.34
C ALA A 116 -11.18 -6.90 -1.13
N ASP A 117 -11.73 -7.53 -2.14
CA ASP A 117 -12.79 -6.93 -2.97
C ASP A 117 -14.10 -6.78 -2.17
N ASP A 118 -14.35 -7.70 -1.24
CA ASP A 118 -15.44 -7.63 -0.29
C ASP A 118 -14.90 -7.52 1.14
N LEU A 119 -15.01 -6.33 1.74
CA LEU A 119 -14.55 -6.03 3.10
C LEU A 119 -15.47 -6.61 4.19
N THR A 120 -16.58 -7.24 3.84
CA THR A 120 -17.49 -7.89 4.80
C THR A 120 -17.10 -9.33 5.08
N LEU A 121 -16.22 -9.91 4.30
CA LEU A 121 -15.71 -11.26 4.49
C LEU A 121 -14.90 -11.39 5.78
N PRO A 122 -14.86 -12.58 6.39
CA PRO A 122 -13.95 -12.88 7.48
C PRO A 122 -12.49 -12.63 7.12
N VAL A 123 -11.64 -12.41 8.12
CA VAL A 123 -10.21 -12.10 7.94
C VAL A 123 -9.48 -13.15 7.11
N ARG A 124 -9.86 -14.43 7.24
CA ARG A 124 -9.27 -15.53 6.49
C ARG A 124 -9.43 -15.34 4.99
N GLU A 125 -10.67 -15.15 4.53
CA GLU A 125 -11.00 -14.97 3.11
C GLU A 125 -10.46 -13.64 2.56
N GLN A 126 -10.48 -12.57 3.37
CA GLN A 126 -9.84 -11.32 3.00
C GLN A 126 -8.33 -11.49 2.81
N SER A 127 -7.68 -12.25 3.69
CA SER A 127 -6.25 -12.53 3.61
C SER A 127 -5.90 -13.35 2.36
N GLU A 128 -6.70 -14.36 2.01
CA GLU A 128 -6.54 -15.15 0.79
C GLU A 128 -6.56 -14.24 -0.46
N GLN A 129 -7.52 -13.32 -0.54
CA GLN A 129 -7.60 -12.38 -1.67
C GLN A 129 -6.40 -11.43 -1.71
N VAL A 130 -5.98 -10.88 -0.58
CA VAL A 130 -4.85 -9.94 -0.50
C VAL A 130 -3.54 -10.62 -0.87
N PHE A 131 -3.26 -11.80 -0.33
CA PHE A 131 -2.06 -12.56 -0.69
C PHE A 131 -2.11 -13.06 -2.13
N GLY A 132 -3.28 -13.42 -2.66
CA GLY A 132 -3.46 -13.75 -4.08
C GLY A 132 -3.09 -12.58 -4.99
N LYS A 133 -3.52 -11.35 -4.66
CA LYS A 133 -3.12 -10.13 -5.38
C LYS A 133 -1.61 -9.86 -5.31
N ALA A 134 -1.00 -10.09 -4.14
CA ALA A 134 0.45 -9.99 -3.99
C ALA A 134 1.17 -11.04 -4.85
N GLU A 135 0.68 -12.27 -4.88
CA GLU A 135 1.21 -13.35 -5.72
C GLU A 135 1.15 -13.02 -7.21
N GLU A 136 0.04 -12.41 -7.69
CA GLU A 136 -0.07 -11.95 -9.08
C GLU A 136 1.04 -10.95 -9.44
N ILE A 137 1.32 -9.99 -8.57
CA ILE A 137 2.41 -9.01 -8.77
C ILE A 137 3.75 -9.72 -8.82
N LEU A 138 4.04 -10.57 -7.84
CA LEU A 138 5.30 -11.31 -7.77
C LEU A 138 5.52 -12.19 -9.00
N LYS A 139 4.51 -12.92 -9.46
CA LYS A 139 4.57 -13.73 -10.69
C LYS A 139 4.81 -12.88 -11.94
N ALA A 140 4.13 -11.73 -12.06
CA ALA A 140 4.34 -10.82 -13.19
C ALA A 140 5.78 -10.31 -13.27
N GLU A 141 6.44 -10.19 -12.12
CA GLU A 141 7.83 -9.73 -11.98
C GLU A 141 8.85 -10.86 -11.91
N GLN A 142 8.44 -12.12 -12.05
CA GLN A 142 9.29 -13.31 -11.90
C GLN A 142 9.96 -13.36 -10.51
N MET A 143 9.21 -12.98 -9.48
CA MET A 143 9.56 -12.98 -8.07
C MET A 143 8.68 -13.97 -7.30
N SER A 144 9.05 -14.23 -6.05
CA SER A 144 8.34 -15.09 -5.10
C SER A 144 8.13 -14.37 -3.77
N PHE A 145 7.37 -14.97 -2.85
CA PHE A 145 7.25 -14.44 -1.48
C PHE A 145 8.58 -14.39 -0.73
N GLY A 146 9.57 -15.21 -1.13
CA GLY A 146 10.95 -15.17 -0.61
C GLY A 146 11.70 -13.88 -0.93
N ASP A 147 11.28 -13.14 -1.97
CA ASP A 147 11.88 -11.88 -2.38
C ASP A 147 11.29 -10.66 -1.65
N ILE A 148 10.27 -10.85 -0.80
CA ILE A 148 9.66 -9.77 -0.04
C ILE A 148 10.60 -9.31 1.07
N VAL A 149 11.16 -8.11 0.92
CA VAL A 149 12.04 -7.50 1.91
C VAL A 149 11.26 -6.90 3.08
N ARG A 150 10.07 -6.37 2.82
CA ARG A 150 9.22 -5.74 3.85
C ARG A 150 7.75 -5.79 3.48
N GLN A 151 6.92 -6.12 4.48
CA GLN A 151 5.47 -6.15 4.37
C GLN A 151 4.85 -5.49 5.62
N TRP A 152 3.92 -4.55 5.41
CA TRP A 152 3.08 -3.99 6.46
C TRP A 152 1.67 -4.54 6.32
N ASN A 153 1.13 -5.06 7.41
CA ASN A 153 -0.22 -5.61 7.45
C ASN A 153 -1.04 -4.84 8.49
N TYR A 154 -2.19 -4.37 8.09
CA TYR A 154 -3.14 -3.70 8.96
C TYR A 154 -4.40 -4.54 8.99
N LEU A 155 -4.70 -5.12 10.14
CA LEU A 155 -5.85 -6.00 10.36
C LEU A 155 -6.83 -5.32 11.29
N GLU A 156 -8.07 -5.22 10.85
CA GLU A 156 -9.16 -4.83 11.72
C GLU A 156 -9.37 -5.90 12.81
N ARG A 157 -9.63 -5.46 14.05
CA ARG A 157 -9.99 -6.34 15.16
C ARG A 157 -9.03 -7.52 15.35
N ILE A 158 -7.74 -7.27 15.21
CA ILE A 158 -6.65 -8.26 15.19
C ILE A 158 -6.69 -9.25 16.36
N THR A 159 -7.17 -8.83 17.54
CA THR A 159 -7.24 -9.65 18.75
C THR A 159 -8.58 -10.36 18.95
N ASP A 160 -9.58 -10.05 18.13
CA ASP A 160 -10.91 -10.61 18.26
C ASP A 160 -10.93 -12.11 17.91
N ILE A 161 -11.84 -12.83 18.56
CA ILE A 161 -12.10 -14.24 18.27
C ILE A 161 -13.36 -14.33 17.42
N VAL A 162 -13.22 -14.83 16.21
CA VAL A 162 -14.30 -15.04 15.26
C VAL A 162 -14.32 -16.52 14.86
N TYR A 163 -15.49 -17.15 14.95
CA TYR A 163 -15.66 -18.59 14.67
C TYR A 163 -14.69 -19.52 15.44
N GLY A 164 -14.27 -19.11 16.64
CA GLY A 164 -13.39 -19.90 17.50
C GLY A 164 -11.90 -19.68 17.26
N ASN A 165 -11.51 -18.86 16.30
CA ASN A 165 -10.13 -18.50 15.99
C ASN A 165 -9.89 -17.00 16.19
N GLN A 166 -8.67 -16.63 16.59
CA GLN A 166 -8.28 -15.23 16.65
C GLN A 166 -8.00 -14.71 15.23
N CYS A 167 -8.47 -13.49 14.91
CA CYS A 167 -8.26 -12.87 13.59
C CYS A 167 -6.78 -12.86 13.18
N TYR A 168 -5.87 -12.61 14.12
CA TYR A 168 -4.43 -12.68 13.88
C TYR A 168 -3.96 -14.10 13.49
N GLN A 169 -4.52 -15.14 14.10
CA GLN A 169 -4.16 -16.53 13.77
C GLN A 169 -4.63 -16.89 12.36
N ASP A 170 -5.88 -16.55 12.02
CA ASP A 170 -6.41 -16.77 10.67
C ASP A 170 -5.55 -16.09 9.59
N PHE A 171 -5.17 -14.84 9.83
CA PHE A 171 -4.23 -14.13 8.95
C PHE A 171 -2.88 -14.86 8.81
N ASN A 172 -2.28 -15.28 9.93
CA ASN A 172 -0.98 -15.96 9.91
C ASN A 172 -1.02 -17.32 9.23
N ASP A 173 -2.11 -18.07 9.38
CA ASP A 173 -2.28 -19.37 8.72
C ASP A 173 -2.26 -19.20 7.19
N ILE A 174 -2.98 -18.20 6.67
CA ILE A 174 -2.98 -17.89 5.24
C ILE A 174 -1.61 -17.39 4.78
N ARG A 175 -1.03 -16.44 5.50
CA ARG A 175 0.32 -15.96 5.20
C ARG A 175 1.32 -17.10 5.08
N SER A 176 1.32 -18.02 6.05
CA SER A 176 2.24 -19.16 6.07
C SER A 176 2.07 -20.07 4.86
N GLN A 177 0.85 -20.27 4.37
CA GLN A 177 0.59 -21.07 3.17
C GLN A 177 1.23 -20.45 1.92
N PHE A 178 1.07 -19.14 1.72
CA PHE A 178 1.66 -18.43 0.58
C PHE A 178 3.19 -18.41 0.64
N TYR A 179 3.76 -18.20 1.81
CA TYR A 179 5.22 -18.20 1.98
C TYR A 179 5.82 -19.62 1.82
N ALA A 180 5.16 -20.67 2.31
CA ALA A 180 5.63 -22.04 2.14
C ALA A 180 5.58 -22.53 0.68
N SER A 181 4.70 -21.98 -0.14
CA SER A 181 4.62 -22.31 -1.57
C SER A 181 5.77 -21.72 -2.40
N SER A 182 6.64 -20.95 -1.78
CA SER A 182 7.74 -20.21 -2.44
C SER A 182 9.11 -20.84 -2.22
N GLU A 183 9.17 -21.96 -1.44
CA GLU A 183 10.35 -22.80 -1.25
C GLU A 183 10.38 -23.90 -2.32
#